data_e7847cfcddce6ba293eb0eac5572a26d
#
_entry.id   e7847cfcddce6ba293eb0eac5572a26d
#
_cell.length_a   1.000
_cell.length_b   1.000
_cell.length_c   1.000
_cell.angle_alpha   90.00
_cell.angle_beta   90.00
_cell.angle_gamma   90.00
#
_symmetry.space_group_name_H-M   'P 1'
#
loop_
_entity.id
_entity.type
_entity.pdbx_description
1 polymer ?
#
loop_
_entity_poly.entity_id
_entity_poly.type
_entity_poly.pdbx_seq_one_letter_code
_entity_poly.pdbx_strand_id
1 'polypeptide(L)'
;HDRSWTKHKNEHVRRLVSEGSRPRLPWGFQLKAMVNDPELTFPLLEKLKNDPSDYVRLSVSNHLNDISKDHPDYLQKKLEAWLQPDNVQRTRLIKHACRTLIKQGHQPTLQMLGFKPFKIKNVKLGIQQDTINFGEKLNFNLVFDGTEPNRDMIVDYAIHFQKANGSLAAKVFKWK
;
A
#
# COMPACT_ATOMS: atom_id res chain seq x y z
N HIS A 1 13.25 -6.05 22.16
CA HIS A 1 12.63 -4.73 22.33
C HIS A 1 11.73 -4.76 23.54
N ASP A 2 11.93 -3.83 24.46
CA ASP A 2 11.14 -3.74 25.68
C ASP A 2 9.69 -3.42 25.32
N ARG A 3 8.78 -4.37 25.62
CA ARG A 3 7.33 -4.23 25.39
C ARG A 3 6.72 -3.03 26.14
N SER A 4 7.43 -2.47 27.13
CA SER A 4 7.03 -1.29 27.89
C SER A 4 7.03 -0.02 27.03
N TRP A 5 7.89 0.09 26.04
CA TRP A 5 7.99 1.25 25.16
C TRP A 5 6.75 1.50 24.30
N THR A 6 5.94 0.48 24.03
CA THR A 6 4.64 0.66 23.34
C THR A 6 3.63 1.49 24.15
N LYS A 7 3.85 1.64 25.46
CA LYS A 7 3.02 2.42 26.38
C LYS A 7 3.70 3.67 26.90
N HIS A 8 4.89 4.00 26.38
CA HIS A 8 5.63 5.15 26.85
C HIS A 8 4.85 6.46 26.60
N LYS A 9 4.92 7.41 27.56
CA LYS A 9 4.20 8.71 27.46
C LYS A 9 4.58 9.53 26.23
N ASN A 10 5.85 9.48 25.80
CA ASN A 10 6.35 10.18 24.64
C ASN A 10 6.07 9.39 23.37
N GLU A 11 5.40 10.01 22.41
CA GLU A 11 5.06 9.40 21.11
C GLU A 11 6.28 9.02 20.26
N HIS A 12 7.39 9.76 20.38
CA HIS A 12 8.62 9.45 19.66
C HIS A 12 9.21 8.09 20.10
N VAL A 13 9.08 7.75 21.41
CA VAL A 13 9.50 6.44 21.91
C VAL A 13 8.56 5.35 21.40
N ARG A 14 7.25 5.57 21.42
CA ARG A 14 6.28 4.61 20.87
C ARG A 14 6.48 4.41 19.37
N ARG A 15 6.74 5.51 18.63
CA ARG A 15 7.06 5.43 17.19
C ARG A 15 8.34 4.64 16.94
N LEU A 16 9.38 4.83 17.76
CA LEU A 16 10.66 4.12 17.63
C LEU A 16 10.46 2.60 17.69
N VAL A 17 9.49 2.11 18.47
CA VAL A 17 9.17 0.67 18.51
C VAL A 17 8.77 0.16 17.12
N SER A 18 7.93 0.88 16.40
CA SER A 18 7.51 0.51 15.06
C SER A 18 8.59 0.81 14.02
N GLU A 19 9.16 2.01 14.02
CA GLU A 19 10.09 2.46 12.98
C GLU A 19 11.43 1.73 13.06
N GLY A 20 11.97 1.55 14.28
CA GLY A 20 13.26 0.89 14.50
C GLY A 20 13.27 -0.62 14.26
N SER A 21 12.09 -1.23 14.14
CA SER A 21 11.93 -2.66 13.85
C SER A 21 11.39 -2.94 12.44
N ARG A 22 11.34 -1.93 11.56
CA ARG A 22 10.89 -2.11 10.18
C ARG A 22 11.81 -3.06 9.42
N PRO A 23 11.26 -4.08 8.74
CA PRO A 23 12.08 -5.03 7.99
C PRO A 23 12.82 -4.40 6.81
N ARG A 24 12.25 -3.31 6.22
CA ARG A 24 12.75 -2.62 5.02
C ARG A 24 12.78 -1.11 5.23
N LEU A 25 13.52 -0.66 6.26
CA LEU A 25 13.67 0.77 6.55
C LEU A 25 14.37 1.47 5.36
N PRO A 26 13.80 2.55 4.79
CA PRO A 26 14.45 3.32 3.74
C PRO A 26 15.83 3.81 4.19
N TRP A 27 16.83 3.69 3.29
CA TRP A 27 18.23 4.07 3.55
C TRP A 27 18.94 3.28 4.67
N GLY A 28 18.27 2.27 5.23
CA GLY A 28 18.82 1.38 6.25
C GLY A 28 19.10 -0.02 5.72
N PHE A 29 19.77 -0.83 6.54
CA PHE A 29 19.93 -2.25 6.28
C PHE A 29 18.60 -2.98 6.44
N GLN A 30 18.36 -3.99 5.60
CA GLN A 30 17.22 -4.88 5.78
C GLN A 30 17.44 -5.77 6.99
N LEU A 31 16.46 -5.82 7.87
CA LEU A 31 16.46 -6.71 9.02
C LEU A 31 15.96 -8.09 8.58
N LYS A 32 16.86 -8.92 8.03
CA LYS A 32 16.54 -10.21 7.41
C LYS A 32 15.66 -11.12 8.28
N ALA A 33 15.90 -11.18 9.59
CA ALA A 33 15.06 -11.97 10.50
C ALA A 33 13.60 -11.50 10.47
N MET A 34 13.35 -10.18 10.44
CA MET A 34 12.02 -9.58 10.42
C MET A 34 11.39 -9.60 9.02
N VAL A 35 12.23 -9.66 7.95
CA VAL A 35 11.76 -9.92 6.59
C VAL A 35 11.25 -11.36 6.47
N ASN A 36 11.96 -12.33 7.07
CA ASN A 36 11.62 -13.75 6.97
C ASN A 36 10.45 -14.15 7.88
N ASP A 37 10.36 -13.51 9.06
CA ASP A 37 9.31 -13.81 10.04
C ASP A 37 8.64 -12.53 10.56
N PRO A 38 7.48 -12.17 10.02
CA PRO A 38 6.73 -11.00 10.43
C PRO A 38 6.15 -11.11 11.85
N GLU A 39 5.99 -12.32 12.41
CA GLU A 39 5.48 -12.51 13.78
C GLU A 39 6.43 -11.94 14.83
N LEU A 40 7.69 -11.75 14.53
CA LEU A 40 8.65 -11.12 15.45
C LEU A 40 8.26 -9.67 15.80
N THR A 41 7.62 -8.96 14.88
CA THR A 41 7.27 -7.54 15.05
C THR A 41 5.76 -7.29 15.11
N PHE A 42 4.94 -8.15 14.52
CA PHE A 42 3.50 -7.96 14.44
C PHE A 42 2.83 -7.73 15.80
N PRO A 43 3.18 -8.42 16.90
CA PRO A 43 2.61 -8.15 18.24
C PRO A 43 2.88 -6.74 18.77
N LEU A 44 3.93 -6.07 18.32
CA LEU A 44 4.22 -4.67 18.66
C LEU A 44 3.29 -3.73 17.90
N LEU A 45 3.07 -4.00 16.61
CA LEU A 45 2.16 -3.24 15.76
C LEU A 45 0.71 -3.37 16.22
N GLU A 46 0.33 -4.58 16.68
CA GLU A 46 -0.98 -4.86 17.30
C GLU A 46 -1.26 -3.91 18.48
N LYS A 47 -0.27 -3.64 19.32
CA LYS A 47 -0.41 -2.72 20.46
C LYS A 47 -0.51 -1.26 20.04
N LEU A 48 0.14 -0.90 18.92
CA LEU A 48 0.23 0.49 18.44
C LEU A 48 -0.85 0.86 17.41
N LYS A 49 -1.66 -0.09 16.94
CA LYS A 49 -2.68 0.15 15.90
C LYS A 49 -3.73 1.21 16.26
N ASN A 50 -3.96 1.43 17.56
CA ASN A 50 -4.90 2.43 18.10
C ASN A 50 -4.18 3.56 18.84
N ASP A 51 -2.91 3.78 18.59
CA ASP A 51 -2.18 4.87 19.22
C ASP A 51 -2.88 6.20 18.98
N PRO A 52 -3.00 7.07 19.99
CA PRO A 52 -3.65 8.38 19.82
C PRO A 52 -2.90 9.28 18.81
N SER A 53 -1.59 9.09 18.63
CA SER A 53 -0.78 9.86 17.70
C SER A 53 -0.88 9.35 16.26
N ASP A 54 -1.25 10.24 15.33
CA ASP A 54 -1.20 9.96 13.88
C ASP A 54 0.22 9.62 13.42
N TYR A 55 1.22 10.24 14.03
CA TYR A 55 2.62 10.02 13.73
C TYR A 55 3.06 8.57 14.03
N VAL A 56 2.57 8.00 15.13
CA VAL A 56 2.81 6.60 15.48
C VAL A 56 2.04 5.68 14.52
N ARG A 57 0.74 5.95 14.28
CA ARG A 57 -0.08 5.14 13.37
C ARG A 57 0.45 5.14 11.94
N LEU A 58 1.03 6.25 11.47
CA LEU A 58 1.67 6.34 10.16
C LEU A 58 2.91 5.42 10.09
N SER A 59 3.72 5.38 11.15
CA SER A 59 4.86 4.46 11.23
C SER A 59 4.40 3.00 11.22
N VAL A 60 3.34 2.66 11.98
CA VAL A 60 2.73 1.32 11.96
C VAL A 60 2.30 0.94 10.55
N SER A 61 1.61 1.82 9.83
CA SER A 61 1.14 1.54 8.47
C SER A 61 2.30 1.37 7.48
N ASN A 62 3.40 2.10 7.65
CA ASN A 62 4.61 1.94 6.84
C ASN A 62 5.30 0.60 7.11
N HIS A 63 5.39 0.19 8.36
CA HIS A 63 5.93 -1.12 8.74
C HIS A 63 5.10 -2.26 8.15
N LEU A 64 3.77 -2.20 8.29
CA LEU A 64 2.87 -3.18 7.68
C LEU A 64 3.01 -3.23 6.16
N ASN A 65 3.20 -2.08 5.51
CA ASN A 65 3.47 -2.05 4.07
C ASN A 65 4.83 -2.67 3.70
N ASP A 66 5.82 -2.65 4.59
CA ASP A 66 7.06 -3.38 4.35
C ASP A 66 6.82 -4.90 4.44
N ILE A 67 6.04 -5.36 5.43
CA ILE A 67 5.62 -6.77 5.56
C ILE A 67 4.85 -7.23 4.33
N SER A 68 3.99 -6.39 3.75
CA SER A 68 3.17 -6.74 2.58
C SER A 68 3.97 -7.14 1.34
N LYS A 69 5.22 -6.71 1.24
CA LYS A 69 6.09 -6.99 0.08
C LYS A 69 6.57 -8.43 0.05
N ASP A 70 6.72 -9.04 1.22
CA ASP A 70 7.26 -10.39 1.38
C ASP A 70 6.15 -11.39 1.80
N HIS A 71 5.14 -10.92 2.54
CA HIS A 71 4.08 -11.74 3.13
C HIS A 71 2.67 -11.15 2.88
N PRO A 72 2.24 -11.06 1.61
CA PRO A 72 0.97 -10.40 1.25
C PRO A 72 -0.26 -11.07 1.87
N ASP A 73 -0.36 -12.39 1.78
CA ASP A 73 -1.51 -13.15 2.29
C ASP A 73 -1.57 -13.18 3.82
N TYR A 74 -0.40 -13.28 4.46
CA TYR A 74 -0.29 -13.18 5.90
C TYR A 74 -0.83 -11.82 6.38
N LEU A 75 -0.33 -10.75 5.78
CA LEU A 75 -0.74 -9.40 6.16
C LEU A 75 -2.24 -9.17 5.92
N GLN A 76 -2.76 -9.61 4.76
CA GLN A 76 -4.17 -9.45 4.43
C GLN A 76 -5.06 -10.08 5.51
N LYS A 77 -4.79 -11.35 5.90
CA LYS A 77 -5.55 -12.05 6.96
C LYS A 77 -5.50 -11.31 8.31
N LYS A 78 -4.32 -10.80 8.69
CA LYS A 78 -4.17 -10.03 9.94
C LYS A 78 -4.95 -8.71 9.91
N LEU A 79 -4.91 -8.00 8.78
CA LEU A 79 -5.61 -6.73 8.63
C LEU A 79 -7.13 -6.88 8.50
N GLU A 80 -7.60 -7.99 7.94
CA GLU A 80 -9.02 -8.32 7.92
C GLU A 80 -9.62 -8.39 9.33
N ALA A 81 -8.89 -9.02 10.26
CA ALA A 81 -9.27 -9.04 11.68
C ALA A 81 -9.22 -7.65 12.36
N TRP A 82 -8.46 -6.69 11.78
CA TRP A 82 -8.40 -5.33 12.30
C TRP A 82 -9.49 -4.42 11.73
N LEU A 83 -10.16 -4.83 10.68
CA LEU A 83 -11.11 -3.99 9.97
C LEU A 83 -12.32 -3.69 10.88
N GLN A 84 -12.56 -2.41 11.07
CA GLN A 84 -13.72 -1.88 11.79
C GLN A 84 -14.27 -0.72 10.93
N PRO A 85 -15.37 -0.94 10.19
CA PRO A 85 -15.89 0.04 9.24
C PRO A 85 -16.14 1.42 9.86
N ASP A 86 -16.60 1.45 11.10
CA ASP A 86 -16.93 2.70 11.82
C ASP A 86 -15.68 3.41 12.38
N ASN A 87 -14.51 2.77 12.35
CA ASN A 87 -13.26 3.37 12.82
C ASN A 87 -12.47 3.97 11.65
N VAL A 88 -12.70 5.26 11.38
CA VAL A 88 -12.06 6.00 10.28
C VAL A 88 -10.52 5.96 10.36
N GLN A 89 -9.96 6.09 11.57
CA GLN A 89 -8.49 6.10 11.76
C GLN A 89 -7.90 4.70 11.44
N ARG A 90 -8.57 3.64 11.86
CA ARG A 90 -8.16 2.27 11.56
C ARG A 90 -8.26 1.97 10.07
N THR A 91 -9.37 2.36 9.45
CA THR A 91 -9.56 2.20 8.00
C THR A 91 -8.48 2.94 7.21
N ARG A 92 -8.13 4.16 7.61
CA ARG A 92 -7.04 4.93 7.00
C ARG A 92 -5.68 4.25 7.16
N LEU A 93 -5.37 3.74 8.36
CA LEU A 93 -4.14 2.98 8.62
C LEU A 93 -4.05 1.76 7.70
N ILE A 94 -5.11 0.95 7.62
CA ILE A 94 -5.17 -0.26 6.80
C ILE A 94 -4.99 0.07 5.31
N LYS A 95 -5.72 1.05 4.78
CA LYS A 95 -5.57 1.49 3.38
C LYS A 95 -4.14 1.92 3.08
N HIS A 96 -3.49 2.65 3.99
CA HIS A 96 -2.11 3.08 3.80
C HIS A 96 -1.12 1.90 3.89
N ALA A 97 -1.34 0.95 4.79
CA ALA A 97 -0.57 -0.28 4.89
C ALA A 97 -0.65 -1.13 3.61
N CYS A 98 -1.83 -1.19 3.00
CA CYS A 98 -2.10 -1.98 1.79
C CYS A 98 -1.72 -1.29 0.48
N ARG A 99 -1.12 -0.08 0.49
CA ARG A 99 -0.89 0.71 -0.74
C ARG A 99 -0.08 -0.01 -1.82
N THR A 100 0.87 -0.86 -1.43
CA THR A 100 1.64 -1.68 -2.37
C THR A 100 0.77 -2.78 -2.96
N LEU A 101 0.00 -3.50 -2.16
CA LEU A 101 -0.92 -4.55 -2.60
C LEU A 101 -2.03 -4.00 -3.50
N ILE A 102 -2.56 -2.82 -3.18
CA ILE A 102 -3.56 -2.13 -4.03
C ILE A 102 -2.95 -1.85 -5.41
N LYS A 103 -1.73 -1.32 -5.48
CA LYS A 103 -1.03 -1.06 -6.75
C LYS A 103 -0.72 -2.32 -7.56
N GLN A 104 -0.51 -3.44 -6.87
CA GLN A 104 -0.27 -4.74 -7.50
C GLN A 104 -1.58 -5.45 -7.92
N GLY A 105 -2.74 -4.89 -7.58
CA GLY A 105 -4.03 -5.51 -7.85
C GLY A 105 -4.28 -6.79 -7.05
N HIS A 106 -3.73 -6.90 -5.84
CA HIS A 106 -3.87 -8.08 -5.00
C HIS A 106 -5.33 -8.32 -4.63
N GLN A 107 -5.96 -9.31 -5.26
CA GLN A 107 -7.40 -9.54 -5.21
C GLN A 107 -7.95 -9.73 -3.78
N PRO A 108 -7.34 -10.54 -2.89
CA PRO A 108 -7.84 -10.69 -1.52
C PRO A 108 -7.86 -9.35 -0.74
N THR A 109 -6.81 -8.52 -0.92
CA THR A 109 -6.75 -7.19 -0.29
C THR A 109 -7.81 -6.25 -0.84
N LEU A 110 -8.04 -6.23 -2.15
CA LEU A 110 -9.07 -5.41 -2.77
C LEU A 110 -10.46 -5.81 -2.26
N GLN A 111 -10.75 -7.10 -2.17
CA GLN A 111 -12.00 -7.62 -1.64
C GLN A 111 -12.20 -7.25 -0.17
N MET A 112 -11.18 -7.42 0.66
CA MET A 112 -11.17 -7.00 2.07
C MET A 112 -11.50 -5.50 2.22
N LEU A 113 -11.01 -4.66 1.32
CA LEU A 113 -11.27 -3.22 1.30
C LEU A 113 -12.61 -2.83 0.67
N GLY A 114 -13.44 -3.82 0.28
CA GLY A 114 -14.77 -3.62 -0.28
C GLY A 114 -14.82 -3.45 -1.81
N PHE A 115 -13.68 -3.58 -2.50
CA PHE A 115 -13.66 -3.59 -3.95
C PHE A 115 -14.09 -4.96 -4.47
N LYS A 116 -15.09 -4.98 -5.31
CA LYS A 116 -15.59 -6.21 -5.95
C LYS A 116 -15.05 -6.30 -7.37
N PRO A 117 -14.85 -7.50 -7.92
CA PRO A 117 -14.51 -7.66 -9.32
C PRO A 117 -15.50 -6.92 -10.23
N PHE A 118 -14.99 -6.22 -11.21
CA PHE A 118 -15.78 -5.44 -12.15
C PHE A 118 -15.55 -5.98 -13.58
N LYS A 119 -16.62 -6.29 -14.27
CA LYS A 119 -16.54 -6.73 -15.67
C LYS A 119 -16.53 -5.51 -16.56
N ILE A 120 -15.43 -5.30 -17.27
CA ILE A 120 -15.31 -4.28 -18.31
C ILE A 120 -15.23 -4.94 -19.67
N LYS A 121 -15.78 -4.27 -20.68
CA LYS A 121 -15.74 -4.68 -22.09
C LYS A 121 -15.28 -3.51 -22.94
N ASN A 122 -14.89 -3.80 -24.18
CA ASN A 122 -14.58 -2.79 -25.20
C ASN A 122 -13.55 -1.75 -24.71
N VAL A 123 -12.53 -2.20 -23.99
CA VAL A 123 -11.48 -1.30 -23.48
C VAL A 123 -10.67 -0.74 -24.65
N LYS A 124 -10.63 0.58 -24.77
CA LYS A 124 -9.84 1.31 -25.77
C LYS A 124 -8.99 2.36 -25.08
N LEU A 125 -7.68 2.29 -25.29
CA LEU A 125 -6.73 3.32 -24.89
C LEU A 125 -6.36 4.13 -26.14
N GLY A 126 -6.69 5.42 -26.14
CA GLY A 126 -6.29 6.35 -27.19
C GLY A 126 -5.14 7.22 -26.71
N ILE A 127 -4.03 7.27 -27.45
CA ILE A 127 -2.91 8.16 -27.22
C ILE A 127 -2.94 9.19 -28.32
N GLN A 128 -2.94 10.49 -27.97
CA GLN A 128 -3.11 11.56 -28.95
C GLN A 128 -1.82 11.88 -29.72
N GLN A 129 -0.66 11.57 -29.11
CA GLN A 129 0.66 11.93 -29.67
C GLN A 129 1.61 10.74 -29.54
N ASP A 130 2.23 10.36 -30.63
CA ASP A 130 3.22 9.27 -30.66
C ASP A 130 4.58 9.72 -30.11
N THR A 131 4.84 11.03 -30.13
CA THR A 131 6.08 11.64 -29.65
C THR A 131 5.79 12.93 -28.90
N ILE A 132 6.46 13.12 -27.80
CA ILE A 132 6.41 14.34 -26.97
C ILE A 132 7.84 14.79 -26.64
N ASN A 133 8.05 16.10 -26.60
CA ASN A 133 9.31 16.66 -26.13
C ASN A 133 9.37 16.76 -24.62
N PHE A 134 10.57 16.90 -24.07
CA PHE A 134 10.73 17.09 -22.64
C PHE A 134 9.98 18.36 -22.15
N GLY A 135 9.15 18.19 -21.12
CA GLY A 135 8.31 19.26 -20.56
C GLY A 135 6.90 19.36 -21.17
N GLU A 136 6.61 18.65 -22.25
CA GLU A 136 5.26 18.58 -22.82
C GLU A 136 4.37 17.59 -22.07
N LYS A 137 3.05 17.70 -22.27
CA LYS A 137 2.05 16.82 -21.65
C LYS A 137 1.69 15.70 -22.61
N LEU A 138 1.75 14.47 -22.15
CA LEU A 138 1.16 13.32 -22.81
C LEU A 138 -0.35 13.30 -22.53
N ASN A 139 -1.16 13.39 -23.60
CA ASN A 139 -2.61 13.28 -23.49
C ASN A 139 -3.05 11.91 -23.98
N PHE A 140 -3.84 11.24 -23.16
CA PHE A 140 -4.44 9.94 -23.48
C PHE A 140 -5.84 9.83 -22.88
N ASN A 141 -6.67 8.98 -23.46
CA ASN A 141 -8.01 8.69 -23.00
C ASN A 141 -8.21 7.19 -22.89
N LEU A 142 -9.03 6.80 -21.91
CA LEU A 142 -9.45 5.43 -21.69
C LEU A 142 -10.97 5.37 -21.82
N VAL A 143 -11.47 4.51 -22.71
CA VAL A 143 -12.90 4.25 -22.89
C VAL A 143 -13.16 2.78 -22.66
N PHE A 144 -14.21 2.46 -21.94
CA PHE A 144 -14.64 1.09 -21.68
C PHE A 144 -16.14 1.04 -21.35
N ASP A 145 -16.74 -0.10 -21.61
CA ASP A 145 -18.12 -0.39 -21.20
C ASP A 145 -18.12 -1.11 -19.86
N GLY A 146 -18.81 -0.56 -18.87
CA GLY A 146 -19.05 -1.18 -17.57
C GLY A 146 -20.44 -1.79 -17.49
N THR A 147 -20.57 -2.88 -16.74
CA THR A 147 -21.86 -3.57 -16.58
C THR A 147 -22.71 -3.04 -15.43
N GLU A 148 -22.13 -2.21 -14.55
CA GLU A 148 -22.80 -1.71 -13.33
C GLU A 148 -22.65 -0.18 -13.25
N PRO A 149 -23.75 0.57 -13.15
CA PRO A 149 -23.69 2.03 -12.96
C PRO A 149 -23.30 2.40 -11.53
N ASN A 150 -22.78 3.62 -11.37
CA ASN A 150 -22.49 4.27 -10.08
C ASN A 150 -21.59 3.48 -9.13
N ARG A 151 -20.47 2.98 -9.64
CA ARG A 151 -19.52 2.20 -8.86
C ARG A 151 -18.18 2.93 -8.72
N ASP A 152 -17.67 2.98 -7.49
CA ASP A 152 -16.32 3.47 -7.24
C ASP A 152 -15.30 2.51 -7.86
N MET A 153 -14.36 3.07 -8.62
CA MET A 153 -13.30 2.33 -9.27
C MET A 153 -11.93 2.88 -8.89
N ILE A 154 -10.96 2.00 -8.84
CA ILE A 154 -9.55 2.38 -8.86
C ILE A 154 -9.03 2.12 -10.26
N VAL A 155 -8.55 3.18 -10.92
CA VAL A 155 -7.90 3.08 -12.22
C VAL A 155 -6.43 3.44 -12.03
N ASP A 156 -5.57 2.50 -12.31
CA ASP A 156 -4.12 2.72 -12.35
C ASP A 156 -3.65 2.53 -13.79
N TYR A 157 -2.67 3.33 -14.22
CA TYR A 157 -1.99 3.14 -15.50
C TYR A 157 -0.49 3.00 -15.27
N ALA A 158 0.20 2.29 -16.13
CA ALA A 158 1.63 2.11 -16.06
C ALA A 158 2.32 2.72 -17.27
N ILE A 159 3.41 3.47 -17.02
CA ILE A 159 4.34 3.89 -18.07
C ILE A 159 5.57 3.00 -17.97
N HIS A 160 5.94 2.38 -19.09
CA HIS A 160 7.10 1.52 -19.17
C HIS A 160 8.27 2.33 -19.72
N PHE A 161 9.27 2.57 -18.88
CA PHE A 161 10.49 3.29 -19.25
C PHE A 161 11.58 2.30 -19.69
N GLN A 162 12.20 2.57 -20.82
CA GLN A 162 13.37 1.82 -21.23
C GLN A 162 14.60 2.28 -20.43
N LYS A 163 15.27 1.33 -19.80
CA LYS A 163 16.53 1.57 -19.10
C LYS A 163 17.71 1.51 -20.07
N ALA A 164 18.87 2.05 -19.63
CA ALA A 164 20.11 2.02 -20.42
C ALA A 164 20.55 0.61 -20.85
N ASN A 165 20.21 -0.42 -20.06
CA ASN A 165 20.49 -1.83 -20.40
C ASN A 165 19.42 -2.48 -21.31
N GLY A 166 18.49 -1.69 -21.87
CA GLY A 166 17.42 -2.16 -22.76
C GLY A 166 16.20 -2.78 -22.04
N SER A 167 16.25 -3.03 -20.74
CA SER A 167 15.10 -3.58 -20.00
C SER A 167 14.02 -2.52 -19.77
N LEU A 168 12.76 -2.94 -19.67
CA LEU A 168 11.65 -2.06 -19.34
C LEU A 168 11.41 -2.02 -17.83
N ALA A 169 11.16 -0.82 -17.30
CA ALA A 169 10.72 -0.61 -15.93
C ALA A 169 9.35 0.07 -15.90
N ALA A 170 8.35 -0.60 -15.33
CA ALA A 170 7.04 -0.05 -15.14
C ALA A 170 6.99 0.91 -13.96
N LYS A 171 6.37 2.07 -14.14
CA LYS A 171 5.99 2.98 -13.06
C LYS A 171 4.49 3.17 -13.09
N VAL A 172 3.84 2.78 -11.99
CA VAL A 172 2.38 2.83 -11.84
C VAL A 172 1.95 4.17 -11.28
N PHE A 173 0.94 4.76 -11.90
CA PHE A 173 0.31 6.01 -11.50
C PHE A 173 -1.17 5.79 -11.25
N LYS A 174 -1.73 6.52 -10.29
CA LYS A 174 -3.17 6.54 -10.05
C LYS A 174 -3.84 7.54 -10.96
N TRP A 175 -4.92 7.13 -11.59
CA TRP A 175 -5.83 8.05 -12.26
C TRP A 175 -6.54 8.89 -11.18
N LYS A 176 -6.46 10.21 -11.30
CA LYS A 176 -7.12 11.16 -10.38
C LYS A 176 -8.24 11.87 -11.09
#